data_7fad61e97abaacdee2068950b1f94897
#
_entry.id   7fad61e97abaacdee2068950b1f94897
#
_cell.length_a   1.000
_cell.length_b   1.000
_cell.length_c   1.000
_cell.angle_alpha   90.00
_cell.angle_beta   90.00
_cell.angle_gamma   90.00
#
_symmetry.space_group_name_H-M   'P 1'
#
loop_
_entity.id
_entity.type
_entity.pdbx_description
1 polymer ?
#
loop_
_entity_poly.entity_id
_entity_poly.type
_entity_poly.pdbx_seq_one_letter_code
_entity_poly.pdbx_strand_id
1 'polypeptide(L)'
;MIVKCKKNDEQIVESYIGKEYYKCLYLYMNLQRYGIGSQVIDVYMDKRENEIKAVYLFYFSCVHVYSKDNDFSVLELKELIKDHPIKMIYCEKSTAEYIGGNYSSSERPFTITYGWVAEITNVDEKHRESVQLASANDFKQIVQMIYGDEDIGKSYNKNELAEQLLQRSKEGYSRNYVIKKNDVVIAHACTNAEIDGVAIVAELIVNKEYRRRGYALEIWRAICEEVLKEGKRVFSFYYSNESRNLHKKVGFHEVCEWGKIVFNNNYMEV
;
A
#
# COMPACT_ATOMS: atom_id res chain seq x y z
N MET A 1 -24.17 -12.07 4.14
CA MET A 1 -24.73 -10.70 3.94
C MET A 1 -23.71 -9.66 4.35
N ILE A 2 -23.40 -8.75 3.46
CA ILE A 2 -22.46 -7.63 3.71
C ILE A 2 -23.22 -6.53 4.46
N VAL A 3 -22.65 -6.06 5.57
CA VAL A 3 -23.18 -4.99 6.39
C VAL A 3 -22.13 -3.93 6.65
N LYS A 4 -22.54 -2.64 6.65
CA LYS A 4 -21.66 -1.54 7.01
C LYS A 4 -21.33 -1.58 8.50
N CYS A 5 -20.05 -1.56 8.84
CA CYS A 5 -19.58 -1.56 10.22
C CYS A 5 -19.88 -0.23 10.92
N LYS A 6 -20.19 -0.31 12.21
CA LYS A 6 -20.33 0.83 13.12
C LYS A 6 -19.15 0.85 14.08
N LYS A 7 -18.91 1.95 14.77
CA LYS A 7 -17.80 2.10 15.72
C LYS A 7 -17.70 0.95 16.72
N ASN A 8 -18.83 0.40 17.18
CA ASN A 8 -18.86 -0.74 18.10
C ASN A 8 -18.37 -2.06 17.49
N ASP A 9 -18.22 -2.14 16.16
CA ASP A 9 -17.75 -3.35 15.46
C ASP A 9 -16.22 -3.38 15.34
N GLU A 10 -15.51 -2.30 15.72
CA GLU A 10 -14.07 -2.15 15.54
C GLU A 10 -13.28 -3.29 16.19
N GLN A 11 -13.58 -3.60 17.43
CA GLN A 11 -12.92 -4.67 18.18
C GLN A 11 -13.15 -6.07 17.58
N ILE A 12 -14.33 -6.29 16.98
CA ILE A 12 -14.67 -7.56 16.32
C ILE A 12 -13.88 -7.68 15.01
N VAL A 13 -13.78 -6.59 14.23
CA VAL A 13 -12.99 -6.55 12.99
C VAL A 13 -11.50 -6.75 13.29
N GLU A 14 -10.96 -6.07 14.30
CA GLU A 14 -9.57 -6.24 14.72
C GLU A 14 -9.27 -7.67 15.18
N SER A 15 -10.18 -8.27 15.95
CA SER A 15 -10.07 -9.66 16.40
C SER A 15 -10.10 -10.65 15.23
N TYR A 16 -10.90 -10.36 14.20
CA TYR A 16 -10.93 -11.17 12.98
C TYR A 16 -9.59 -11.07 12.21
N ILE A 17 -9.02 -9.88 12.05
CA ILE A 17 -7.71 -9.69 11.42
C ILE A 17 -6.63 -10.41 12.24
N GLY A 18 -6.61 -10.18 13.55
CA GLY A 18 -5.72 -10.83 14.48
C GLY A 18 -4.23 -10.58 14.21
N LYS A 19 -3.40 -11.60 14.48
CA LYS A 19 -1.94 -11.50 14.34
C LYS A 19 -1.43 -11.56 12.90
N GLU A 20 -2.29 -11.99 11.95
CA GLU A 20 -1.93 -12.11 10.54
C GLU A 20 -2.19 -10.81 9.75
N TYR A 21 -2.22 -9.65 10.42
CA TYR A 21 -2.48 -8.35 9.80
C TYR A 21 -1.53 -8.02 8.63
N TYR A 22 -0.36 -8.65 8.57
CA TYR A 22 0.58 -8.52 7.45
C TYR A 22 0.02 -9.03 6.11
N LYS A 23 -1.02 -9.87 6.12
CA LYS A 23 -1.76 -10.31 4.94
C LYS A 23 -2.71 -9.24 4.39
N CYS A 24 -3.04 -8.24 5.19
CA CYS A 24 -3.94 -7.13 4.84
C CYS A 24 -3.44 -5.77 5.35
N LEU A 25 -2.13 -5.51 5.23
CA LEU A 25 -1.44 -4.37 5.86
C LEU A 25 -2.15 -3.03 5.64
N TYR A 26 -2.48 -2.67 4.40
CA TYR A 26 -3.15 -1.39 4.14
C TYR A 26 -4.53 -1.30 4.77
N LEU A 27 -5.28 -2.42 4.81
CA LEU A 27 -6.55 -2.48 5.52
C LEU A 27 -6.34 -2.22 7.02
N TYR A 28 -5.43 -2.98 7.61
CA TYR A 28 -5.11 -2.86 9.04
C TYR A 28 -4.62 -1.46 9.41
N MET A 29 -3.67 -0.90 8.67
CA MET A 29 -3.10 0.41 8.96
C MET A 29 -4.10 1.55 8.79
N ASN A 30 -4.94 1.52 7.76
CA ASN A 30 -6.01 2.50 7.58
C ASN A 30 -7.08 2.38 8.68
N LEU A 31 -7.41 1.16 9.09
CA LEU A 31 -8.33 0.92 10.22
C LEU A 31 -7.78 1.52 11.52
N GLN A 32 -6.51 1.23 11.84
CA GLN A 32 -5.84 1.75 13.04
C GLN A 32 -5.69 3.28 13.01
N ARG A 33 -5.45 3.87 11.84
CA ARG A 33 -5.25 5.32 11.70
C ARG A 33 -6.54 6.11 11.83
N TYR A 34 -7.60 5.65 11.16
CA TYR A 34 -8.81 6.45 10.99
C TYR A 34 -9.97 5.98 11.88
N GLY A 35 -10.01 4.69 12.23
CA GLY A 35 -11.10 4.07 12.99
C GLY A 35 -12.40 3.91 12.19
N ILE A 36 -13.24 2.97 12.60
CA ILE A 36 -14.56 2.76 12.02
C ILE A 36 -15.48 3.94 12.39
N GLY A 37 -16.19 4.48 11.39
CA GLY A 37 -17.09 5.62 11.55
C GLY A 37 -16.43 6.97 11.27
N SER A 38 -15.15 7.00 10.85
CA SER A 38 -14.53 8.22 10.30
C SER A 38 -15.14 8.55 8.93
N GLN A 39 -14.93 9.80 8.48
CA GLN A 39 -15.34 10.21 7.13
C GLN A 39 -14.32 9.81 6.03
N VAL A 40 -13.20 9.21 6.43
CA VAL A 40 -12.07 8.91 5.53
C VAL A 40 -12.14 7.50 4.97
N ILE A 41 -12.69 6.57 5.75
CA ILE A 41 -12.80 5.16 5.35
C ILE A 41 -14.23 4.65 5.57
N ASP A 42 -14.68 3.80 4.66
CA ASP A 42 -15.87 2.98 4.87
C ASP A 42 -15.47 1.52 5.08
N VAL A 43 -15.99 0.92 6.14
CA VAL A 43 -15.70 -0.48 6.49
C VAL A 43 -16.97 -1.30 6.45
N TYR A 44 -16.89 -2.46 5.82
CA TYR A 44 -17.97 -3.44 5.74
C TYR A 44 -17.46 -4.82 6.16
N MET A 45 -18.34 -5.67 6.65
CA MET A 45 -18.05 -7.08 6.92
C MET A 45 -19.11 -7.98 6.28
N ASP A 46 -18.68 -9.08 5.66
CA ASP A 46 -19.57 -10.19 5.32
C ASP A 46 -19.70 -11.08 6.55
N LYS A 47 -20.93 -11.16 7.07
CA LYS A 47 -21.25 -11.91 8.28
C LYS A 47 -22.28 -12.99 7.97
N ARG A 48 -21.96 -14.24 8.35
CA ARG A 48 -22.86 -15.40 8.24
C ARG A 48 -22.84 -16.17 9.54
N GLU A 49 -24.02 -16.50 10.06
CA GLU A 49 -24.16 -17.28 11.30
C GLU A 49 -23.33 -16.76 12.48
N ASN A 50 -23.21 -15.43 12.61
CA ASN A 50 -22.37 -14.73 13.58
C ASN A 50 -20.84 -14.79 13.35
N GLU A 51 -20.36 -15.41 12.26
CA GLU A 51 -18.95 -15.41 11.88
C GLU A 51 -18.66 -14.37 10.79
N ILE A 52 -17.51 -13.69 10.91
CA ILE A 52 -17.02 -12.81 9.84
C ILE A 52 -16.33 -13.71 8.80
N LYS A 53 -16.74 -13.58 7.55
CA LYS A 53 -16.16 -14.28 6.39
C LYS A 53 -15.21 -13.42 5.60
N ALA A 54 -15.47 -12.10 5.54
CA ALA A 54 -14.57 -11.13 4.92
C ALA A 54 -14.77 -9.74 5.51
N VAL A 55 -13.73 -8.91 5.41
CA VAL A 55 -13.74 -7.48 5.73
C VAL A 55 -13.35 -6.70 4.48
N TYR A 56 -14.09 -5.62 4.22
CA TYR A 56 -13.87 -4.72 3.10
C TYR A 56 -13.66 -3.31 3.65
N LEU A 57 -12.53 -2.69 3.31
CA LEU A 57 -12.23 -1.32 3.69
C LEU A 57 -12.04 -0.47 2.43
N PHE A 58 -12.87 0.55 2.27
CA PHE A 58 -12.78 1.53 1.19
C PHE A 58 -11.94 2.71 1.64
N TYR A 59 -10.98 3.06 0.81
CA TYR A 59 -10.09 4.20 1.01
C TYR A 59 -9.75 4.81 -0.36
N PHE A 60 -10.18 6.05 -0.60
CA PHE A 60 -10.15 6.66 -1.94
C PHE A 60 -10.78 5.74 -3.00
N SER A 61 -10.10 5.56 -4.13
CA SER A 61 -10.56 4.69 -5.22
C SER A 61 -10.16 3.21 -5.06
N CYS A 62 -9.80 2.79 -3.85
CA CYS A 62 -9.38 1.42 -3.56
C CYS A 62 -10.30 0.75 -2.56
N VAL A 63 -10.54 -0.55 -2.74
CA VAL A 63 -11.08 -1.41 -1.70
C VAL A 63 -10.02 -2.43 -1.29
N HIS A 64 -9.78 -2.54 0.00
CA HIS A 64 -8.92 -3.55 0.61
C HIS A 64 -9.81 -4.68 1.10
N VAL A 65 -9.53 -5.91 0.68
CA VAL A 65 -10.32 -7.11 1.03
C VAL A 65 -9.45 -8.05 1.84
N TYR A 66 -9.99 -8.53 2.97
CA TYR A 66 -9.38 -9.59 3.76
C TYR A 66 -10.39 -10.68 4.07
N SER A 67 -10.04 -11.92 3.75
CA SER A 67 -10.76 -13.12 4.10
C SER A 67 -9.75 -14.21 4.45
N LYS A 68 -10.02 -14.98 5.50
CA LYS A 68 -9.12 -16.06 5.95
C LYS A 68 -9.16 -17.29 5.04
N ASP A 69 -10.31 -17.60 4.51
CA ASP A 69 -10.63 -18.85 3.81
C ASP A 69 -11.30 -18.65 2.44
N ASN A 70 -11.47 -17.37 2.02
CA ASN A 70 -12.18 -16.99 0.80
C ASN A 70 -13.64 -17.48 0.74
N ASP A 71 -14.28 -17.71 1.90
CA ASP A 71 -15.69 -18.08 2.01
C ASP A 71 -16.59 -16.84 2.04
N PHE A 72 -16.60 -16.07 0.94
CA PHE A 72 -17.48 -14.91 0.77
C PHE A 72 -18.07 -14.87 -0.64
N SER A 73 -19.14 -14.08 -0.83
CA SER A 73 -19.79 -13.95 -2.13
C SER A 73 -19.14 -12.85 -2.97
N VAL A 74 -18.48 -13.24 -4.07
CA VAL A 74 -17.95 -12.28 -5.05
C VAL A 74 -19.09 -11.49 -5.71
N LEU A 75 -20.28 -12.07 -5.85
CA LEU A 75 -21.45 -11.37 -6.37
C LEU A 75 -21.90 -10.25 -5.43
N GLU A 76 -21.96 -10.51 -4.10
CA GLU A 76 -22.29 -9.46 -3.11
C GLU A 76 -21.20 -8.38 -3.06
N LEU A 77 -19.90 -8.74 -3.18
CA LEU A 77 -18.81 -7.77 -3.32
C LEU A 77 -18.99 -6.89 -4.56
N LYS A 78 -19.37 -7.49 -5.69
CA LYS A 78 -19.62 -6.78 -6.95
C LYS A 78 -20.75 -5.75 -6.79
N GLU A 79 -21.85 -6.12 -6.15
CA GLU A 79 -22.93 -5.18 -5.86
C GLU A 79 -22.45 -4.06 -4.92
N LEU A 80 -21.68 -4.38 -3.88
CA LEU A 80 -21.14 -3.39 -2.96
C LEU A 80 -20.25 -2.34 -3.65
N ILE A 81 -19.39 -2.77 -4.57
CA ILE A 81 -18.48 -1.84 -5.26
C ILE A 81 -19.14 -0.99 -6.36
N LYS A 82 -20.37 -1.31 -6.78
CA LYS A 82 -21.10 -0.47 -7.75
C LYS A 82 -21.38 0.93 -7.22
N ASP A 83 -21.64 1.04 -5.92
CA ASP A 83 -21.95 2.31 -5.26
C ASP A 83 -20.70 3.15 -4.92
N HIS A 84 -19.51 2.63 -5.25
CA HIS A 84 -18.23 3.27 -4.94
C HIS A 84 -17.39 3.43 -6.23
N PRO A 85 -16.72 4.58 -6.44
CA PRO A 85 -15.87 4.84 -7.62
C PRO A 85 -14.53 4.09 -7.52
N ILE A 86 -14.58 2.75 -7.42
CA ILE A 86 -13.42 1.91 -7.21
C ILE A 86 -12.65 1.70 -8.51
N LYS A 87 -11.33 1.90 -8.45
CA LYS A 87 -10.37 1.59 -9.53
C LYS A 87 -9.60 0.30 -9.25
N MET A 88 -9.41 -0.07 -7.98
CA MET A 88 -8.54 -1.18 -7.59
C MET A 88 -9.09 -1.96 -6.39
N ILE A 89 -8.77 -3.26 -6.37
CA ILE A 89 -8.92 -4.12 -5.18
C ILE A 89 -7.52 -4.56 -4.76
N TYR A 90 -7.20 -4.42 -3.47
CA TYR A 90 -5.99 -4.96 -2.83
C TYR A 90 -6.36 -6.07 -1.85
N CYS A 91 -5.69 -7.23 -1.96
CA CYS A 91 -5.92 -8.37 -1.07
C CYS A 91 -4.72 -9.32 -1.08
N GLU A 92 -4.79 -10.41 -0.34
CA GLU A 92 -3.87 -11.54 -0.48
C GLU A 92 -4.04 -12.18 -1.87
N LYS A 93 -2.98 -12.81 -2.39
CA LYS A 93 -2.97 -13.44 -3.73
C LYS A 93 -4.11 -14.45 -3.90
N SER A 94 -4.31 -15.34 -2.94
CA SER A 94 -5.38 -16.34 -2.97
C SER A 94 -6.78 -15.70 -3.09
N THR A 95 -6.98 -14.58 -2.40
CA THR A 95 -8.21 -13.80 -2.47
C THR A 95 -8.37 -13.13 -3.83
N ALA A 96 -7.27 -12.62 -4.43
CA ALA A 96 -7.32 -12.05 -5.77
C ALA A 96 -7.64 -13.11 -6.84
N GLU A 97 -7.07 -14.30 -6.72
CA GLU A 97 -7.37 -15.43 -7.58
C GLU A 97 -8.83 -15.87 -7.44
N TYR A 98 -9.34 -15.95 -6.21
CA TYR A 98 -10.73 -16.30 -5.93
C TYR A 98 -11.69 -15.25 -6.52
N ILE A 99 -11.44 -13.96 -6.32
CA ILE A 99 -12.24 -12.88 -6.92
C ILE A 99 -12.16 -12.97 -8.45
N GLY A 100 -10.96 -13.06 -9.01
CA GLY A 100 -10.77 -13.10 -10.46
C GLY A 100 -11.43 -14.29 -11.15
N GLY A 101 -11.44 -15.44 -10.51
CA GLY A 101 -12.11 -16.65 -11.02
C GLY A 101 -13.64 -16.61 -10.95
N ASN A 102 -14.21 -15.76 -10.06
CA ASN A 102 -15.65 -15.67 -9.84
C ASN A 102 -16.24 -14.31 -10.29
N TYR A 103 -15.41 -13.38 -10.75
CA TYR A 103 -15.84 -12.08 -11.26
C TYR A 103 -15.98 -12.14 -12.79
N SER A 104 -17.18 -11.88 -13.31
CA SER A 104 -17.37 -11.85 -14.77
C SER A 104 -16.66 -10.64 -15.38
N SER A 105 -15.62 -10.88 -16.18
CA SER A 105 -14.86 -9.85 -16.88
C SER A 105 -15.63 -9.17 -18.02
N SER A 106 -16.74 -9.76 -18.47
CA SER A 106 -17.55 -9.24 -19.57
C SER A 106 -18.22 -7.91 -19.24
N GLU A 107 -18.51 -7.65 -17.95
CA GLU A 107 -19.18 -6.42 -17.53
C GLU A 107 -18.19 -5.31 -17.16
N ARG A 108 -17.04 -5.65 -16.59
CA ARG A 108 -15.99 -4.70 -16.20
C ARG A 108 -14.64 -5.39 -16.33
N PRO A 109 -13.92 -5.19 -17.45
CA PRO A 109 -12.60 -5.76 -17.66
C PRO A 109 -11.59 -5.33 -16.57
N PHE A 110 -10.75 -6.25 -16.17
CA PHE A 110 -9.71 -6.00 -15.16
C PHE A 110 -8.43 -6.76 -15.50
N THR A 111 -7.35 -6.34 -14.87
CA THR A 111 -6.07 -7.04 -14.85
C THR A 111 -5.69 -7.41 -13.42
N ILE A 112 -5.02 -8.53 -13.23
CA ILE A 112 -4.50 -8.93 -11.91
C ILE A 112 -2.98 -8.89 -11.95
N THR A 113 -2.39 -8.25 -10.97
CA THR A 113 -0.95 -8.25 -10.72
C THR A 113 -0.69 -8.92 -9.38
N TYR A 114 0.27 -9.82 -9.34
CA TYR A 114 0.72 -10.49 -8.11
C TYR A 114 2.08 -9.99 -7.68
N GLY A 115 2.33 -10.05 -6.39
CA GLY A 115 3.61 -9.63 -5.82
C GLY A 115 3.83 -10.25 -4.44
N TRP A 116 4.80 -9.68 -3.72
CA TRP A 116 5.20 -10.15 -2.40
C TRP A 116 5.08 -9.02 -1.40
N VAL A 117 4.67 -9.39 -0.18
CA VAL A 117 4.86 -8.58 1.02
C VAL A 117 6.10 -9.12 1.71
N ALA A 118 7.01 -8.25 2.02
CA ALA A 118 8.25 -8.61 2.71
C ALA A 118 8.44 -7.76 3.96
N GLU A 119 9.09 -8.34 4.96
CA GLU A 119 9.45 -7.70 6.22
C GLU A 119 10.97 -7.64 6.35
N ILE A 120 11.46 -6.60 7.01
CA ILE A 120 12.85 -6.50 7.43
C ILE A 120 12.91 -6.32 8.94
N THR A 121 13.81 -7.06 9.58
CA THR A 121 14.00 -7.05 11.04
C THR A 121 15.34 -6.49 11.46
N ASN A 122 16.28 -6.40 10.53
CA ASN A 122 17.62 -5.88 10.79
C ASN A 122 18.23 -5.29 9.50
N VAL A 123 19.03 -4.25 9.64
CA VAL A 123 19.76 -3.60 8.54
C VAL A 123 21.21 -3.40 8.97
N ASP A 124 22.17 -3.76 8.11
CA ASP A 124 23.58 -3.46 8.32
C ASP A 124 23.79 -1.94 8.46
N GLU A 125 24.33 -1.53 9.60
CA GLU A 125 24.68 -0.13 9.85
C GLU A 125 25.80 0.30 8.90
N LYS A 126 25.50 1.18 7.95
CA LYS A 126 26.46 1.86 7.09
C LYS A 126 26.21 3.35 7.16
N HIS A 127 27.29 4.12 7.19
CA HIS A 127 27.21 5.57 7.22
C HIS A 127 26.47 6.11 5.97
N ARG A 128 25.49 7.00 6.17
CA ARG A 128 24.54 7.43 5.12
C ARG A 128 24.26 8.92 5.19
N GLU A 129 25.34 9.71 5.16
CA GLU A 129 25.27 11.18 5.27
C GLU A 129 24.47 11.86 4.16
N SER A 130 24.29 11.18 3.01
CA SER A 130 23.61 11.80 1.86
C SER A 130 22.09 11.73 1.93
N VAL A 131 21.52 10.89 2.82
CA VAL A 131 20.05 10.70 2.95
C VAL A 131 19.51 11.70 3.96
N GLN A 132 18.46 12.43 3.56
CA GLN A 132 17.82 13.43 4.41
C GLN A 132 16.30 13.39 4.25
N LEU A 133 15.58 13.86 5.28
CA LEU A 133 14.14 14.10 5.16
C LEU A 133 13.88 15.19 4.13
N ALA A 134 12.86 14.96 3.29
CA ALA A 134 12.44 15.94 2.30
C ALA A 134 11.85 17.18 2.97
N SER A 135 12.25 18.35 2.47
CA SER A 135 11.66 19.63 2.81
C SER A 135 10.44 19.92 1.93
N ALA A 136 9.65 20.93 2.30
CA ALA A 136 8.51 21.38 1.50
C ALA A 136 8.89 21.72 0.05
N ASN A 137 10.12 22.24 -0.18
CA ASN A 137 10.61 22.58 -1.50
C ASN A 137 10.90 21.37 -2.39
N ASP A 138 11.12 20.21 -1.79
CA ASP A 138 11.45 18.97 -2.52
C ASP A 138 10.22 18.29 -3.10
N PHE A 139 9.02 18.52 -2.54
CA PHE A 139 7.80 17.81 -2.95
C PHE A 139 7.46 17.96 -4.43
N LYS A 140 7.70 19.13 -5.03
CA LYS A 140 7.48 19.31 -6.46
C LYS A 140 8.36 18.39 -7.31
N GLN A 141 9.62 18.21 -6.91
CA GLN A 141 10.56 17.31 -7.61
C GLN A 141 10.19 15.84 -7.36
N ILE A 142 9.78 15.50 -6.12
CA ILE A 142 9.30 14.14 -5.75
C ILE A 142 8.10 13.75 -6.61
N VAL A 143 7.08 14.61 -6.70
CA VAL A 143 5.89 14.38 -7.54
C VAL A 143 6.29 14.16 -9.02
N GLN A 144 7.22 14.96 -9.53
CA GLN A 144 7.72 14.79 -10.91
C GLN A 144 8.42 13.45 -11.10
N MET A 145 9.23 13.02 -10.12
CA MET A 145 9.94 11.74 -10.17
C MET A 145 8.97 10.56 -10.15
N ILE A 146 7.98 10.55 -9.22
CA ILE A 146 6.99 9.49 -9.11
C ILE A 146 6.13 9.42 -10.38
N TYR A 147 5.58 10.56 -10.80
CA TYR A 147 4.71 10.63 -11.98
C TYR A 147 5.45 10.28 -13.29
N GLY A 148 6.73 10.61 -13.38
CA GLY A 148 7.58 10.31 -14.53
C GLY A 148 8.14 8.88 -14.56
N ASP A 149 7.94 8.09 -13.51
CA ASP A 149 8.38 6.70 -13.49
C ASP A 149 7.38 5.81 -14.28
N GLU A 150 7.94 4.96 -15.15
CA GLU A 150 7.15 4.16 -16.10
C GLU A 150 6.29 3.09 -15.42
N ASP A 151 6.69 2.63 -14.24
CA ASP A 151 6.00 1.57 -13.50
C ASP A 151 5.03 2.14 -12.45
N ILE A 152 5.47 3.13 -11.70
CA ILE A 152 4.71 3.70 -10.57
C ILE A 152 3.77 4.80 -11.06
N GLY A 153 4.24 5.68 -11.94
CA GLY A 153 3.52 6.89 -12.36
C GLY A 153 2.18 6.65 -13.02
N LYS A 154 2.03 5.53 -13.74
CA LYS A 154 0.76 5.14 -14.39
C LYS A 154 -0.41 4.94 -13.44
N SER A 155 -0.13 4.72 -12.16
CA SER A 155 -1.14 4.47 -11.13
C SER A 155 -1.71 5.75 -10.52
N TYR A 156 -1.14 6.92 -10.84
CA TYR A 156 -1.47 8.19 -10.18
C TYR A 156 -2.01 9.25 -11.15
N ASN A 157 -2.97 10.04 -10.65
CA ASN A 157 -3.23 11.38 -11.15
C ASN A 157 -2.24 12.33 -10.48
N LYS A 158 -1.59 13.21 -11.25
CA LYS A 158 -0.50 14.06 -10.76
C LYS A 158 -0.92 15.02 -9.63
N ASN A 159 -2.13 15.59 -9.73
CA ASN A 159 -2.64 16.52 -8.73
C ASN A 159 -3.03 15.77 -7.44
N GLU A 160 -3.74 14.66 -7.58
CA GLU A 160 -4.09 13.78 -6.46
C GLU A 160 -2.83 13.26 -5.72
N LEU A 161 -1.78 12.89 -6.46
CA LEU A 161 -0.52 12.46 -5.86
C LEU A 161 0.11 13.57 -5.01
N ALA A 162 0.17 14.80 -5.53
CA ALA A 162 0.73 15.93 -4.79
C ALA A 162 -0.04 16.20 -3.50
N GLU A 163 -1.37 16.19 -3.56
CA GLU A 163 -2.24 16.38 -2.40
C GLU A 163 -2.06 15.26 -1.37
N GLN A 164 -2.07 14.00 -1.81
CA GLN A 164 -1.89 12.85 -0.93
C GLN A 164 -0.53 12.85 -0.21
N LEU A 165 0.56 13.13 -0.92
CA LEU A 165 1.90 13.21 -0.34
C LEU A 165 1.98 14.30 0.73
N LEU A 166 1.48 15.50 0.42
CA LEU A 166 1.48 16.62 1.35
C LEU A 166 0.59 16.36 2.58
N GLN A 167 -0.60 15.81 2.37
CA GLN A 167 -1.53 15.48 3.45
C GLN A 167 -0.93 14.44 4.40
N ARG A 168 -0.48 13.30 3.86
CA ARG A 168 0.11 12.22 4.65
C ARG A 168 1.35 12.68 5.43
N SER A 169 2.17 13.54 4.81
CA SER A 169 3.34 14.11 5.48
C SER A 169 2.94 15.05 6.63
N LYS A 170 1.94 15.93 6.44
CA LYS A 170 1.41 16.82 7.49
C LYS A 170 0.78 16.04 8.65
N GLU A 171 0.11 14.95 8.36
CA GLU A 171 -0.52 14.07 9.35
C GLU A 171 0.47 13.17 10.12
N GLY A 172 1.76 13.17 9.73
CA GLY A 172 2.75 12.23 10.27
C GLY A 172 2.49 10.78 9.87
N TYR A 173 1.68 10.55 8.83
CA TYR A 173 1.37 9.21 8.30
C TYR A 173 2.36 8.74 7.26
N SER A 174 3.20 9.63 6.74
CA SER A 174 4.25 9.33 5.77
C SER A 174 5.44 10.27 5.94
N ARG A 175 6.64 9.73 5.85
CA ARG A 175 7.91 10.47 5.76
C ARG A 175 8.52 10.27 4.39
N ASN A 176 8.99 11.35 3.79
CA ASN A 176 9.65 11.30 2.49
C ASN A 176 11.15 11.55 2.69
N TYR A 177 11.98 10.71 2.09
CA TYR A 177 13.44 10.79 2.16
C TYR A 177 14.01 11.04 0.76
N VAL A 178 15.07 11.83 0.70
CA VAL A 178 15.72 12.20 -0.55
C VAL A 178 17.24 12.12 -0.44
N ILE A 179 17.88 11.87 -1.59
CA ILE A 179 19.28 12.16 -1.82
C ILE A 179 19.31 13.29 -2.84
N LYS A 180 20.08 14.36 -2.56
CA LYS A 180 20.20 15.50 -3.45
C LYS A 180 21.64 15.68 -3.96
N LYS A 181 21.75 16.21 -5.19
CA LYS A 181 23.00 16.75 -5.76
C LYS A 181 22.71 18.12 -6.36
N ASN A 182 23.44 19.13 -5.90
CA ASN A 182 23.26 20.51 -6.37
C ASN A 182 21.78 20.94 -6.31
N ASP A 183 21.12 20.70 -5.18
CA ASP A 183 19.69 20.97 -4.92
C ASP A 183 18.69 20.21 -5.80
N VAL A 184 19.16 19.28 -6.62
CA VAL A 184 18.31 18.40 -7.42
C VAL A 184 18.10 17.08 -6.68
N VAL A 185 16.85 16.67 -6.52
CA VAL A 185 16.48 15.36 -5.97
C VAL A 185 16.85 14.28 -6.99
N ILE A 186 17.80 13.41 -6.65
CA ILE A 186 18.27 12.32 -7.51
C ILE A 186 17.77 10.95 -7.10
N ALA A 187 17.36 10.79 -5.84
CA ALA A 187 16.70 9.59 -5.33
C ALA A 187 15.63 9.97 -4.31
N HIS A 188 14.55 9.22 -4.30
CA HIS A 188 13.42 9.34 -3.37
C HIS A 188 13.00 7.97 -2.88
N ALA A 189 12.58 7.90 -1.65
CA ALA A 189 11.82 6.81 -1.07
C ALA A 189 10.99 7.34 0.09
N CYS A 190 9.94 6.64 0.48
CA CYS A 190 9.09 7.08 1.59
C CYS A 190 8.66 5.93 2.50
N THR A 191 8.21 6.28 3.71
CA THR A 191 7.24 5.45 4.39
C THR A 191 5.88 5.81 3.81
N ASN A 192 5.21 4.88 3.16
CA ASN A 192 3.90 5.14 2.52
C ASN A 192 2.77 5.18 3.56
N ALA A 193 2.94 4.49 4.67
CA ALA A 193 2.04 4.50 5.80
C ALA A 193 2.81 4.19 7.08
N GLU A 194 2.53 4.92 8.16
CA GLU A 194 3.08 4.69 9.49
C GLU A 194 2.00 4.79 10.57
N ILE A 195 2.01 3.83 11.47
CA ILE A 195 1.24 3.82 12.72
C ILE A 195 2.17 3.40 13.87
N ASP A 196 1.66 3.36 15.08
CA ASP A 196 2.41 2.79 16.20
C ASP A 196 2.75 1.34 15.91
N GLY A 197 4.04 1.01 16.01
CA GLY A 197 4.57 -0.34 15.84
C GLY A 197 4.68 -0.86 14.40
N VAL A 198 4.18 -0.18 13.35
CA VAL A 198 4.22 -0.68 11.97
C VAL A 198 4.46 0.44 10.96
N ALA A 199 5.30 0.18 9.96
CA ALA A 199 5.49 1.05 8.80
C ALA A 199 5.58 0.26 7.50
N ILE A 200 5.09 0.87 6.41
CA ILE A 200 5.26 0.38 5.03
C ILE A 200 6.21 1.33 4.32
N VAL A 201 7.35 0.83 3.86
CA VAL A 201 8.29 1.57 3.03
C VAL A 201 8.00 1.32 1.54
N ALA A 202 8.03 2.37 0.73
CA ALA A 202 7.61 2.32 -0.66
C ALA A 202 8.25 3.44 -1.52
N GLU A 203 7.86 3.47 -2.80
CA GLU A 203 8.16 4.54 -3.75
C GLU A 203 9.66 4.82 -3.94
N LEU A 204 10.47 3.75 -3.92
CA LEU A 204 11.90 3.84 -4.17
C LEU A 204 12.17 4.15 -5.65
N ILE A 205 12.64 5.36 -5.92
CA ILE A 205 12.94 5.84 -7.25
C ILE A 205 14.34 6.48 -7.27
N VAL A 206 15.12 6.15 -8.29
CA VAL A 206 16.39 6.82 -8.57
C VAL A 206 16.32 7.37 -9.99
N ASN A 207 16.67 8.64 -10.16
CA ASN A 207 16.74 9.30 -11.47
C ASN A 207 17.62 8.47 -12.42
N LYS A 208 17.17 8.26 -13.67
CA LYS A 208 17.81 7.39 -14.67
C LYS A 208 19.31 7.62 -14.83
N GLU A 209 19.75 8.88 -14.82
CA GLU A 209 21.16 9.26 -14.94
C GLU A 209 22.05 8.88 -13.74
N TYR A 210 21.42 8.60 -12.60
CA TYR A 210 22.08 8.27 -11.33
C TYR A 210 21.91 6.80 -10.92
N ARG A 211 21.24 5.98 -11.74
CA ARG A 211 21.06 4.55 -11.48
C ARG A 211 22.40 3.80 -11.50
N ARG A 212 22.43 2.61 -10.86
CA ARG A 212 23.60 1.72 -10.75
C ARG A 212 24.81 2.31 -10.00
N ARG A 213 24.60 3.36 -9.20
CA ARG A 213 25.64 4.01 -8.37
C ARG A 213 25.44 3.75 -6.86
N GLY A 214 24.55 2.84 -6.48
CA GLY A 214 24.31 2.47 -5.07
C GLY A 214 23.23 3.28 -4.35
N TYR A 215 22.74 4.39 -4.90
CA TYR A 215 21.78 5.28 -4.23
C TYR A 215 20.48 4.59 -3.80
N ALA A 216 19.97 3.61 -4.57
CA ALA A 216 18.79 2.85 -4.19
C ALA A 216 19.02 2.06 -2.90
N LEU A 217 20.15 1.37 -2.76
CA LEU A 217 20.51 0.64 -1.55
C LEU A 217 20.72 1.58 -0.36
N GLU A 218 21.35 2.73 -0.63
CA GLU A 218 21.67 3.71 0.40
C GLU A 218 20.42 4.30 1.04
N ILE A 219 19.50 4.84 0.23
CA ILE A 219 18.26 5.44 0.75
C ILE A 219 17.34 4.39 1.39
N TRP A 220 17.27 3.18 0.79
CA TRP A 220 16.41 2.10 1.29
C TRP A 220 16.85 1.61 2.67
N ARG A 221 18.16 1.42 2.86
CA ARG A 221 18.72 1.07 4.15
C ARG A 221 18.54 2.17 5.20
N ALA A 222 18.72 3.43 4.81
CA ALA A 222 18.57 4.56 5.71
C ALA A 222 17.15 4.63 6.30
N ILE A 223 16.12 4.53 5.45
CA ILE A 223 14.73 4.52 5.90
C ILE A 223 14.45 3.34 6.82
N CYS A 224 14.82 2.12 6.38
CA CYS A 224 14.55 0.92 7.17
C CYS A 224 15.23 0.98 8.54
N GLU A 225 16.48 1.45 8.59
CA GLU A 225 17.22 1.59 9.85
C GLU A 225 16.56 2.59 10.81
N GLU A 226 16.16 3.76 10.30
CA GLU A 226 15.51 4.79 11.11
C GLU A 226 14.18 4.29 11.70
N VAL A 227 13.37 3.65 10.87
CA VAL A 227 12.06 3.14 11.29
C VAL A 227 12.20 1.95 12.25
N LEU A 228 13.19 1.07 12.04
CA LEU A 228 13.49 -0.04 12.97
C LEU A 228 13.98 0.45 14.33
N LYS A 229 14.80 1.52 14.38
CA LYS A 229 15.25 2.16 15.63
C LYS A 229 14.10 2.72 16.47
N GLU A 230 12.99 3.05 15.85
CA GLU A 230 11.75 3.44 16.54
C GLU A 230 10.94 2.26 17.09
N GLY A 231 11.43 1.03 16.92
CA GLY A 231 10.76 -0.20 17.39
C GLY A 231 9.60 -0.65 16.49
N LYS A 232 9.48 -0.10 15.29
CA LYS A 232 8.44 -0.48 14.33
C LYS A 232 8.83 -1.70 13.52
N ARG A 233 7.85 -2.55 13.19
CA ARG A 233 7.99 -3.56 12.13
C ARG A 233 7.91 -2.87 10.78
N VAL A 234 8.82 -3.23 9.87
CA VAL A 234 8.97 -2.56 8.58
C VAL A 234 8.64 -3.53 7.45
N PHE A 235 7.66 -3.16 6.65
CA PHE A 235 7.18 -3.94 5.51
C PHE A 235 7.37 -3.20 4.20
N SER A 236 7.43 -3.94 3.10
CA SER A 236 7.41 -3.42 1.74
C SER A 236 6.63 -4.33 0.80
N PHE A 237 6.09 -3.74 -0.27
CA PHE A 237 5.39 -4.43 -1.35
C PHE A 237 6.18 -4.31 -2.64
N TYR A 238 6.32 -5.42 -3.38
CA TYR A 238 6.93 -5.42 -4.70
C TYR A 238 6.38 -6.53 -5.59
N TYR A 239 6.50 -6.37 -6.90
CA TYR A 239 5.98 -7.33 -7.89
C TYR A 239 6.99 -7.72 -8.97
N SER A 240 8.12 -7.01 -9.10
CA SER A 240 9.15 -7.33 -10.09
C SER A 240 10.32 -8.09 -9.47
N ASN A 241 10.98 -8.92 -10.29
CA ASN A 241 12.20 -9.62 -9.88
C ASN A 241 13.35 -8.65 -9.58
N GLU A 242 13.40 -7.48 -10.24
CA GLU A 242 14.38 -6.45 -9.98
C GLU A 242 14.20 -5.89 -8.56
N SER A 243 12.98 -5.50 -8.21
CA SER A 243 12.64 -5.05 -6.85
C SER A 243 12.90 -6.15 -5.82
N ARG A 244 12.51 -7.39 -6.11
CA ARG A 244 12.77 -8.56 -5.25
C ARG A 244 14.25 -8.72 -4.91
N ASN A 245 15.12 -8.63 -5.92
CA ASN A 245 16.57 -8.73 -5.74
C ASN A 245 17.14 -7.57 -4.91
N LEU A 246 16.62 -6.36 -5.09
CA LEU A 246 16.99 -5.21 -4.28
C LEU A 246 16.59 -5.38 -2.81
N HIS A 247 15.34 -5.77 -2.55
CA HIS A 247 14.84 -6.02 -1.20
C HIS A 247 15.65 -7.10 -0.47
N LYS A 248 15.95 -8.22 -1.14
CA LYS A 248 16.82 -9.27 -0.59
C LYS A 248 18.23 -8.76 -0.23
N LYS A 249 18.82 -7.88 -1.05
CA LYS A 249 20.13 -7.28 -0.76
C LYS A 249 20.13 -6.35 0.44
N VAL A 250 18.98 -5.78 0.80
CA VAL A 250 18.81 -4.95 2.00
C VAL A 250 18.57 -5.80 3.24
N GLY A 251 18.03 -7.02 3.09
CA GLY A 251 17.74 -7.94 4.18
C GLY A 251 16.25 -8.26 4.36
N PHE A 252 15.39 -7.85 3.42
CA PHE A 252 13.99 -8.23 3.45
C PHE A 252 13.77 -9.72 3.19
N HIS A 253 12.83 -10.31 3.90
CA HIS A 253 12.32 -11.67 3.69
C HIS A 253 10.82 -11.63 3.42
N GLU A 254 10.36 -12.47 2.50
CA GLU A 254 8.96 -12.55 2.09
C GLU A 254 8.11 -13.20 3.20
N VAL A 255 6.98 -12.59 3.52
CA VAL A 255 6.05 -13.06 4.57
C VAL A 255 4.71 -13.52 4.02
N CYS A 256 4.26 -12.96 2.90
CA CYS A 256 3.10 -13.45 2.16
C CYS A 256 3.11 -12.94 0.71
N GLU A 257 2.21 -13.47 -0.11
CA GLU A 257 1.95 -12.97 -1.45
C GLU A 257 0.70 -12.09 -1.44
N TRP A 258 0.70 -11.04 -2.27
CA TRP A 258 -0.46 -10.16 -2.44
C TRP A 258 -0.92 -10.11 -3.89
N GLY A 259 -2.17 -9.66 -4.09
CA GLY A 259 -2.76 -9.43 -5.38
C GLY A 259 -3.39 -8.03 -5.48
N LYS A 260 -3.29 -7.45 -6.67
CA LYS A 260 -3.93 -6.20 -7.05
C LYS A 260 -4.77 -6.42 -8.29
N ILE A 261 -6.08 -6.22 -8.18
CA ILE A 261 -7.02 -6.21 -9.31
C ILE A 261 -7.22 -4.76 -9.72
N VAL A 262 -6.95 -4.43 -10.98
CA VAL A 262 -7.13 -3.08 -11.53
C VAL A 262 -8.22 -3.13 -12.59
N PHE A 263 -9.29 -2.35 -12.40
CA PHE A 263 -10.38 -2.23 -13.36
C PHE A 263 -10.01 -1.26 -14.47
N ASN A 264 -10.31 -1.61 -15.72
CA ASN A 264 -10.08 -0.75 -16.88
C ASN A 264 -11.13 0.37 -16.92
N ASN A 265 -10.67 1.62 -16.98
CA ASN A 265 -11.51 2.82 -16.86
C ASN A 265 -12.43 3.11 -18.08
N ASN A 266 -12.41 2.31 -19.15
CA ASN A 266 -13.14 2.62 -20.39
C ASN A 266 -14.67 2.43 -20.30
N TYR A 267 -15.23 2.19 -19.11
CA TYR A 267 -16.66 1.89 -18.92
C TYR A 267 -17.42 2.90 -18.04
N MET A 268 -16.80 4.02 -17.64
CA MET A 268 -17.47 5.04 -16.83
C MET A 268 -17.93 6.28 -17.63
N GLU A 269 -17.87 6.24 -18.97
CA GLU A 269 -18.45 7.28 -19.82
C GLU A 269 -19.66 6.69 -20.58
N VAL A 270 -20.80 6.60 -19.90
CA VAL A 270 -22.13 6.61 -20.55
C VAL A 270 -23.10 7.35 -19.63
#